data_c7c542370e59f48d92cb10878d9434f2
#
_entry.id   c7c542370e59f48d92cb10878d9434f2
#
_cell.length_a   1.000
_cell.length_b   1.000
_cell.length_c   1.000
_cell.angle_alpha   90.00
_cell.angle_beta   90.00
_cell.angle_gamma   90.00
#
_symmetry.space_group_name_H-M   'P 1'
#
loop_
_entity.id
_entity.type
_entity.pdbx_description
1 polymer ?
#
loop_
_entity_poly.entity_id
_entity_poly.type
_entity_poly.pdbx_seq_one_letter_code
_entity_poly.pdbx_strand_id
1 'polypeptide(L)'
;GENASDIVEKLKKLVSIHTGDEWLIAVDLQCGSPWNAAATLAMHNPAIRVISGLSLPLALELVDNQSNMNVDELCEHLTTIAQQTCVVWKHLETAEEDF
;
A
#
# COMPACT_ATOMS: atom_id res chain seq x y z
N GLY A 1 -13.56 16.60 8.44
CA GLY A 1 -12.58 15.55 8.25
C GLY A 1 -11.22 15.91 8.81
N GLU A 2 -10.36 14.96 8.84
CA GLU A 2 -9.01 15.16 9.34
C GLU A 2 -8.13 15.71 8.23
N ASN A 3 -7.26 16.64 8.59
CA ASN A 3 -6.25 17.13 7.66
C ASN A 3 -4.95 16.32 7.84
N ALA A 4 -3.96 16.59 6.99
CA ALA A 4 -2.71 15.85 7.01
C ALA A 4 -1.99 15.96 8.36
N SER A 5 -2.05 17.12 9.01
CA SER A 5 -1.41 17.31 10.32
C SER A 5 -1.98 16.39 11.39
N ASP A 6 -3.31 16.26 11.41
CA ASP A 6 -3.97 15.39 12.38
C ASP A 6 -3.58 13.93 12.16
N ILE A 7 -3.51 13.52 10.91
CA ILE A 7 -3.14 12.16 10.55
C ILE A 7 -1.69 11.90 10.94
N VAL A 8 -0.78 12.85 10.68
CA VAL A 8 0.63 12.73 11.07
C VAL A 8 0.76 12.49 12.57
N GLU A 9 0.03 13.28 13.38
CA GLU A 9 0.12 13.13 14.84
C GLU A 9 -0.35 11.75 15.31
N LYS A 10 -1.43 11.24 14.72
CA LYS A 10 -1.91 9.90 15.07
C LYS A 10 -0.93 8.82 14.67
N LEU A 11 -0.34 8.92 13.49
CA LEU A 11 0.64 7.94 13.03
C LEU A 11 1.91 7.98 13.86
N LYS A 12 2.37 9.18 14.22
CA LYS A 12 3.55 9.33 15.10
C LYS A 12 3.35 8.61 16.43
N LYS A 13 2.17 8.72 17.02
CA LYS A 13 1.87 8.04 18.27
C LYS A 13 1.96 6.53 18.13
N LEU A 14 1.40 5.98 17.05
CA LEU A 14 1.45 4.54 16.82
C LEU A 14 2.88 4.06 16.64
N VAL A 15 3.65 4.75 15.81
CA VAL A 15 5.04 4.37 15.55
C VAL A 15 5.89 4.46 16.81
N SER A 16 5.65 5.46 17.66
CA SER A 16 6.42 5.62 18.89
C SER A 16 6.16 4.50 19.91
N ILE A 17 4.96 3.92 19.89
CA ILE A 17 4.63 2.79 20.76
C ILE A 17 5.35 1.52 20.32
N HIS A 18 5.59 1.38 19.03
CA HIS A 18 6.18 0.18 18.42
C HIS A 18 7.55 0.49 17.82
N THR A 19 8.45 1.06 18.64
CA THR A 19 9.82 1.36 18.19
C THR A 19 10.54 0.08 17.82
N GLY A 20 11.27 0.12 16.73
CA GLY A 20 12.00 -1.03 16.23
C GLY A 20 11.24 -1.86 15.19
N ASP A 21 9.95 -1.63 15.04
CA ASP A 21 9.16 -2.32 14.03
C ASP A 21 9.28 -1.62 12.67
N GLU A 22 9.13 -2.41 11.62
CA GLU A 22 8.99 -1.88 10.28
C GLU A 22 7.50 -1.64 10.00
N TRP A 23 7.22 -0.62 9.22
CA TRP A 23 5.84 -0.19 8.93
C TRP A 23 5.61 -0.08 7.44
N LEU A 24 4.48 -0.60 6.99
CA LEU A 24 3.96 -0.33 5.66
C LEU A 24 2.62 0.38 5.81
N ILE A 25 2.56 1.62 5.35
CA ILE A 25 1.32 2.39 5.38
C ILE A 25 0.71 2.33 4.00
N ALA A 26 -0.49 1.78 3.90
CA ALA A 26 -1.18 1.61 2.64
C ALA A 26 -2.30 2.62 2.52
N VAL A 27 -2.32 3.34 1.40
CA VAL A 27 -3.35 4.35 1.12
C VAL A 27 -3.95 4.10 -0.26
N ASP A 28 -5.16 4.61 -0.47
CA ASP A 28 -5.86 4.39 -1.74
C ASP A 28 -5.38 5.31 -2.86
N LEU A 29 -5.08 6.57 -2.54
CA LEU A 29 -4.70 7.57 -3.55
C LEU A 29 -3.38 8.22 -3.22
N GLN A 30 -2.54 8.38 -4.25
CA GLN A 30 -1.35 9.20 -4.17
C GLN A 30 -1.76 10.67 -4.11
N CYS A 31 -0.99 11.46 -3.36
CA CYS A 31 -1.18 12.92 -3.23
C CYS A 31 -2.45 13.35 -2.50
N GLY A 32 -3.16 12.44 -1.83
CA GLY A 32 -4.21 12.80 -0.90
C GLY A 32 -3.67 13.07 0.49
N SER A 33 -4.53 13.53 1.41
CA SER A 33 -4.10 13.82 2.79
C SER A 33 -3.47 12.62 3.50
N PRO A 34 -4.02 11.40 3.40
CA PRO A 34 -3.36 10.25 4.01
C PRO A 34 -2.00 9.96 3.40
N TRP A 35 -1.85 10.09 2.08
CA TRP A 35 -0.56 9.91 1.42
C TRP A 35 0.45 10.95 1.91
N ASN A 36 0.03 12.22 1.95
CA ASN A 36 0.92 13.30 2.37
C ASN A 36 1.39 13.10 3.82
N ALA A 37 0.49 12.68 4.70
CA ALA A 37 0.83 12.42 6.09
C ALA A 37 1.82 11.25 6.21
N ALA A 38 1.56 10.16 5.52
CA ALA A 38 2.42 8.98 5.56
C ALA A 38 3.79 9.27 4.95
N ALA A 39 3.83 9.98 3.83
CA ALA A 39 5.08 10.34 3.17
C ALA A 39 5.93 11.26 4.05
N THR A 40 5.29 12.19 4.77
CA THR A 40 6.00 13.07 5.69
C THR A 40 6.71 12.26 6.78
N LEU A 41 6.05 11.27 7.35
CA LEU A 41 6.67 10.41 8.33
C LEU A 41 7.79 9.57 7.73
N ALA A 42 7.57 9.02 6.55
CA ALA A 42 8.56 8.15 5.90
C ALA A 42 9.84 8.92 5.55
N MET A 43 9.75 10.21 5.27
CA MET A 43 10.92 11.04 5.00
C MET A 43 11.88 11.10 6.19
N HIS A 44 11.35 10.93 7.39
CA HIS A 44 12.13 11.06 8.63
C HIS A 44 12.32 9.75 9.36
N ASN A 45 11.80 8.64 8.82
CA ASN A 45 11.91 7.34 9.47
C ASN A 45 12.14 6.25 8.42
N PRO A 46 13.36 5.71 8.32
CA PRO A 46 13.68 4.71 7.32
C PRO A 46 12.97 3.37 7.51
N ALA A 47 12.32 3.15 8.66
CA ALA A 47 11.54 1.94 8.90
C ALA A 47 10.14 2.00 8.30
N ILE A 48 9.75 3.14 7.73
CA ILE A 48 8.40 3.33 7.17
C ILE A 48 8.46 3.30 5.64
N ARG A 49 7.57 2.51 5.06
CA ARG A 49 7.30 2.52 3.62
C ARG A 49 5.84 2.90 3.41
N VAL A 50 5.55 3.53 2.27
CA VAL A 50 4.19 3.95 1.92
C VAL A 50 3.84 3.38 0.56
N ILE A 51 2.68 2.77 0.46
CA ILE A 51 2.18 2.27 -0.82
C ILE A 51 0.83 2.93 -1.12
N SER A 52 0.64 3.38 -2.36
CA SER A 52 -0.61 3.94 -2.83
C SER A 52 -1.31 2.95 -3.77
N GLY A 53 -2.55 3.25 -4.12
CA GLY A 53 -3.31 2.40 -5.04
C GLY A 53 -3.88 1.16 -4.38
N LEU A 54 -4.12 1.23 -3.07
CA LEU A 54 -4.68 0.11 -2.34
C LEU A 54 -6.05 -0.26 -2.91
N SER A 55 -6.23 -1.53 -3.20
CA SER A 55 -7.47 -2.12 -3.68
C SER A 55 -7.79 -3.34 -2.84
N LEU A 56 -8.97 -3.90 -3.00
CA LEU A 56 -9.34 -5.09 -2.23
C LEU A 56 -8.37 -6.25 -2.46
N PRO A 57 -7.98 -6.60 -3.71
CA PRO A 57 -6.99 -7.68 -3.89
C PRO A 57 -5.68 -7.39 -3.19
N LEU A 58 -5.19 -6.14 -3.25
CA LEU A 58 -3.93 -5.78 -2.59
C LEU A 58 -4.05 -5.84 -1.08
N ALA A 59 -5.19 -5.41 -0.53
CA ALA A 59 -5.41 -5.47 0.91
C ALA A 59 -5.38 -6.91 1.42
N LEU A 60 -6.00 -7.82 0.67
CA LEU A 60 -6.01 -9.23 1.03
C LEU A 60 -4.59 -9.82 0.99
N GLU A 61 -3.83 -9.51 -0.06
CA GLU A 61 -2.45 -9.98 -0.17
C GLU A 61 -1.56 -9.42 0.93
N LEU A 62 -1.79 -8.16 1.31
CA LEU A 62 -1.04 -7.54 2.39
C LEU A 62 -1.28 -8.28 3.71
N VAL A 63 -2.54 -8.51 4.05
CA VAL A 63 -2.90 -9.19 5.29
C VAL A 63 -2.35 -10.61 5.32
N ASP A 64 -2.44 -11.33 4.19
CA ASP A 64 -2.00 -12.72 4.12
C ASP A 64 -0.49 -12.86 4.26
N ASN A 65 0.28 -11.87 3.84
CA ASN A 65 1.73 -12.00 3.73
C ASN A 65 2.52 -11.18 4.75
N GLN A 66 1.88 -10.31 5.51
CA GLN A 66 2.59 -9.41 6.42
C GLN A 66 3.41 -10.14 7.49
N SER A 67 3.02 -11.35 7.85
CA SER A 67 3.74 -12.15 8.86
C SER A 67 4.92 -12.92 8.27
N ASN A 68 4.97 -13.05 6.94
CA ASN A 68 5.94 -13.91 6.27
C ASN A 68 6.99 -13.14 5.47
N MET A 69 6.80 -11.84 5.31
CA MET A 69 7.66 -10.99 4.49
C MET A 69 8.09 -9.78 5.28
N ASN A 70 9.33 -9.32 5.06
CA ASN A 70 9.73 -8.03 5.59
C ASN A 70 9.10 -6.93 4.73
N VAL A 71 9.25 -5.68 5.15
CA VAL A 71 8.55 -4.56 4.51
C VAL A 71 8.94 -4.40 3.04
N ASP A 72 10.21 -4.61 2.70
CA ASP A 72 10.65 -4.45 1.32
C ASP A 72 10.15 -5.60 0.44
N GLU A 73 10.18 -6.82 0.94
CA GLU A 73 9.62 -7.98 0.24
C GLU A 73 8.12 -7.79 0.01
N LEU A 74 7.42 -7.29 1.00
CA LEU A 74 5.98 -7.06 0.90
C LEU A 74 5.67 -5.99 -0.14
N CYS A 75 6.42 -4.89 -0.15
CA CYS A 75 6.26 -3.84 -1.15
C CYS A 75 6.46 -4.39 -2.57
N GLU A 76 7.50 -5.18 -2.78
CA GLU A 76 7.76 -5.77 -4.09
C GLU A 76 6.65 -6.74 -4.50
N HIS A 77 6.20 -7.57 -3.57
CA HIS A 77 5.11 -8.51 -3.82
C HIS A 77 3.83 -7.75 -4.21
N LEU A 78 3.46 -6.71 -3.47
CA LEU A 78 2.23 -5.98 -3.73
C LEU A 78 2.28 -5.24 -5.06
N THR A 79 3.41 -4.65 -5.42
CA THR A 79 3.53 -3.98 -6.72
C THR A 79 3.46 -4.96 -7.88
N THR A 80 3.97 -6.17 -7.69
CA THR A 80 3.84 -7.23 -8.69
C THR A 80 2.39 -7.66 -8.85
N ILE A 81 1.68 -7.88 -7.74
CA ILE A 81 0.27 -8.27 -7.76
C ILE A 81 -0.58 -7.15 -8.39
N ALA A 82 -0.26 -5.88 -8.12
CA ALA A 82 -1.01 -4.75 -8.66
C ALA A 82 -1.04 -4.78 -10.19
N GLN A 83 0.04 -5.17 -10.81
CA GLN A 83 0.11 -5.27 -12.26
C GLN A 83 -0.81 -6.35 -12.82
N GLN A 84 -1.14 -7.34 -12.01
CA GLN A 84 -1.97 -8.47 -12.42
C GLN A 84 -3.45 -8.27 -12.11
N THR A 85 -3.80 -7.30 -11.28
CA THR A 85 -5.18 -7.11 -10.83
C THR A 85 -5.97 -6.11 -11.66
N CYS A 86 -5.28 -5.30 -12.46
CA CYS A 86 -5.94 -4.34 -13.33
C CYS A 86 -5.88 -4.88 -14.76
N VAL A 87 -6.96 -5.51 -15.19
CA VAL A 87 -7.01 -6.16 -16.49
C VAL A 87 -8.18 -5.63 -17.29
N VAL A 88 -8.04 -5.70 -18.62
CA VAL A 88 -9.09 -5.31 -19.52
C VAL A 88 -9.61 -6.56 -20.24
N TRP A 89 -10.92 -6.74 -20.19
CA TRP A 89 -11.56 -7.69 -21.09
C TRP A 89 -12.10 -6.94 -22.29
N LYS A 90 -11.84 -7.43 -23.46
CA LYS A 90 -12.42 -6.87 -24.68
C LYS A 90 -12.72 -8.00 -25.66
N HIS A 91 -13.68 -7.75 -26.52
CA HIS A 91 -14.04 -8.71 -27.54
C HIS A 91 -12.89 -8.90 -28.53
N LEU A 92 -12.52 -10.15 -28.79
CA LEU A 92 -11.50 -10.48 -29.77
C LEU A 92 -12.16 -10.75 -31.10
N GLU A 93 -11.57 -10.23 -32.17
CA GLU A 93 -12.12 -10.41 -33.52
C GLU A 93 -11.85 -11.79 -34.05
N THR A 94 -10.73 -12.39 -33.67
CA THR A 94 -10.47 -13.78 -34.05
C THR A 94 -11.28 -14.65 -33.14
N ALA A 95 -12.10 -15.51 -33.68
CA ALA A 95 -13.06 -16.28 -32.88
C ALA A 95 -12.48 -17.58 -32.34
N GLU A 96 -11.19 -17.61 -32.10
CA GLU A 96 -10.56 -18.84 -31.62
C GLU A 96 -10.52 -18.94 -30.09
N GLU A 97 -11.09 -18.01 -29.40
CA GLU A 97 -11.09 -18.10 -27.95
C GLU A 97 -11.92 -19.28 -27.51
N ASP A 98 -11.30 -20.13 -26.78
CA ASP A 98 -11.91 -21.35 -26.29
C ASP A 98 -12.21 -21.18 -24.81
N PHE A 99 -13.29 -20.58 -24.54
CA PHE A 99 -13.72 -20.43 -23.16
C PHE A 99 -14.41 -21.69 -22.65
#